data_7feddbb586f897877c9629cd727cb20e
#
_entry.id   7feddbb586f897877c9629cd727cb20e
#
_cell.length_a   1.000
_cell.length_b   1.000
_cell.length_c   1.000
_cell.angle_alpha   90.00
_cell.angle_beta   90.00
_cell.angle_gamma   90.00
#
_symmetry.space_group_name_H-M   'P 1'
#
loop_
_entity.id
_entity.type
_entity.pdbx_description
1 polymer ?
#
loop_
_entity_poly.entity_id
_entity_poly.type
_entity_poly.pdbx_seq_one_letter_code
_entity_poly.pdbx_strand_id
1 'polypeptide(L)'
;MPASEHIDDVNQHRIEVADVEDLKYRNNSKDGDRAANLIGDQQVELTEEDDKHIRRKTDKHILSILVWVYFLQILDKSVLGYGAIYGLRQDCNLTGNQYSLVSSMAPIAQLVWLPFSSWLIVRVPHRILMAVLIFGWGVAQACMAVCNDYGGLLATRFLLGLFEAACLPLFSVITSQWYRRAEQPMRVACWYGTNGFATMIAAALSYGLAQIESHLPPWKILFLFVGLVTVVTAPIVYWLMDSDIPSARFLNDWEKLQAIERLRANQTGTGSRNFKWDQALEALIEIKSWLFIAMSLCLNVTAAVTNTFGPLIIAGFGLDKHISSLLNIPFGFVQLIVILPASYLAHRFRIKSAFLLAAMLPVLAGAIMLYILPRDHIAPLLTAYYMLAFLFAGNPLIVSWMISNIAGTTKKSVIMSLYNIGSSAGNIIGPLLFNPNDAPMYKPGLTKTMGITGAMIATIILQVVNLFFLNKMQEHKRVADGKPAKIHDLSMEHRYINVRQDYSEGPQLGENAFKDLTDSKNNEFVYIY
;
A
#
# COMPACT_ATOMS: atom_id res chain seq x y z
N MET A 1 6.43 -17.64 57.45
CA MET A 1 5.06 -17.21 57.19
C MET A 1 5.04 -15.69 57.30
N PRO A 2 4.67 -14.92 56.26
CA PRO A 2 3.62 -15.11 55.27
C PRO A 2 4.12 -14.87 53.83
N ALA A 3 3.88 -15.78 52.93
CA ALA A 3 4.10 -15.63 51.50
C ALA A 3 2.93 -16.19 50.65
N SER A 4 1.76 -16.40 51.29
CA SER A 4 0.58 -17.00 50.66
C SER A 4 -0.57 -16.03 50.40
N GLU A 5 -0.55 -14.81 50.91
CA GLU A 5 -1.64 -13.84 50.71
C GLU A 5 -1.55 -12.97 49.45
N HIS A 6 -0.39 -12.95 48.76
CA HIS A 6 -0.21 -12.11 47.58
C HIS A 6 -0.53 -12.84 46.25
N ILE A 7 -0.83 -14.12 46.25
CA ILE A 7 -1.17 -14.90 45.05
C ILE A 7 -2.69 -14.99 44.86
N ASP A 8 -3.48 -14.82 45.90
CA ASP A 8 -4.95 -14.91 45.81
C ASP A 8 -5.61 -13.61 45.31
N ASP A 9 -4.99 -12.44 45.49
CA ASP A 9 -5.52 -11.16 45.00
C ASP A 9 -5.36 -10.97 43.47
N VAL A 10 -4.41 -11.65 42.84
CA VAL A 10 -4.26 -11.62 41.37
C VAL A 10 -5.28 -12.53 40.67
N ASN A 11 -5.88 -13.47 41.37
CA ASN A 11 -6.90 -14.38 40.83
C ASN A 11 -8.35 -13.89 40.97
N GLN A 12 -8.62 -12.87 41.79
CA GLN A 12 -9.96 -12.28 41.90
C GLN A 12 -10.34 -11.29 40.80
N HIS A 13 -9.41 -10.88 39.95
CA HIS A 13 -9.70 -10.13 38.70
C HIS A 13 -9.80 -11.00 37.44
N ARG A 14 -9.91 -12.31 37.58
CA ARG A 14 -10.45 -13.15 36.52
C ARG A 14 -11.94 -12.86 36.40
N ILE A 15 -12.29 -11.94 35.50
CA ILE A 15 -13.64 -11.83 34.96
C ILE A 15 -14.07 -13.24 34.57
N GLU A 16 -15.14 -13.73 35.20
CA GLU A 16 -15.67 -15.08 34.97
C GLU A 16 -15.91 -15.25 33.45
N VAL A 17 -15.40 -16.34 32.92
CA VAL A 17 -15.55 -16.73 31.49
C VAL A 17 -17.03 -16.91 31.10
N ALA A 18 -17.93 -17.00 32.11
CA ALA A 18 -19.38 -17.01 31.92
C ALA A 18 -19.94 -15.76 31.23
N ASP A 19 -19.34 -14.57 31.45
CA ASP A 19 -19.79 -13.34 30.78
C ASP A 19 -19.46 -13.28 29.28
N VAL A 20 -18.51 -14.07 28.80
CA VAL A 20 -18.12 -14.11 27.38
C VAL A 20 -19.14 -14.91 26.53
N GLU A 21 -19.86 -15.86 27.10
CA GLU A 21 -20.94 -16.57 26.42
C GLU A 21 -22.23 -15.73 26.34
N ASP A 22 -22.54 -14.91 27.34
CA ASP A 22 -23.66 -13.97 27.30
C ASP A 22 -23.44 -12.83 26.29
N LEU A 23 -22.19 -12.46 26.01
CA LEU A 23 -21.83 -11.50 24.93
C LEU A 23 -22.13 -12.03 23.53
N LYS A 24 -22.20 -13.34 23.32
CA LYS A 24 -22.64 -13.94 22.04
C LYS A 24 -24.12 -13.71 21.74
N TYR A 25 -24.94 -13.46 22.74
CA TYR A 25 -26.40 -13.30 22.58
C TYR A 25 -26.88 -11.84 22.41
N ARG A 26 -26.05 -10.84 22.72
CA ARG A 26 -26.39 -9.41 22.55
C ARG A 26 -26.22 -8.85 21.14
N ASN A 27 -26.18 -9.71 20.16
CA ASN A 27 -25.79 -9.43 18.78
C ASN A 27 -27.00 -9.02 17.90
N ASN A 28 -27.55 -7.81 18.09
CA ASN A 28 -28.59 -7.29 17.18
C ASN A 28 -28.48 -5.81 16.77
N SER A 29 -27.30 -5.19 16.87
CA SER A 29 -27.06 -3.96 16.12
C SER A 29 -26.41 -4.30 14.77
N LYS A 30 -27.18 -4.33 13.70
CA LYS A 30 -26.75 -4.64 12.34
C LYS A 30 -25.69 -3.67 11.78
N ASP A 31 -25.40 -2.57 12.48
CA ASP A 31 -24.55 -1.47 12.01
C ASP A 31 -23.28 -1.23 12.84
N GLY A 32 -23.05 -1.98 13.92
CA GLY A 32 -21.89 -1.81 14.80
C GLY A 32 -20.63 -2.54 14.33
N ASP A 33 -19.46 -1.97 14.65
CA ASP A 33 -18.17 -2.64 14.50
C ASP A 33 -18.10 -3.86 15.46
N ARG A 34 -17.54 -4.99 15.00
CA ARG A 34 -17.34 -6.19 15.82
C ARG A 34 -16.52 -5.93 17.07
N ALA A 35 -15.61 -4.96 17.03
CA ALA A 35 -14.81 -4.54 18.16
C ALA A 35 -15.66 -3.87 19.26
N ALA A 36 -16.68 -3.10 18.89
CA ALA A 36 -17.58 -2.48 19.85
C ALA A 36 -18.33 -3.51 20.70
N ASN A 37 -18.67 -4.65 20.09
CA ASN A 37 -19.35 -5.74 20.77
C ASN A 37 -18.45 -6.51 21.77
N LEU A 38 -17.12 -6.46 21.58
CA LEU A 38 -16.15 -7.15 22.45
C LEU A 38 -15.75 -6.29 23.66
N ILE A 39 -15.55 -4.99 23.45
CA ILE A 39 -15.09 -4.10 24.54
C ILE A 39 -16.25 -3.72 25.47
N GLY A 40 -17.49 -3.55 24.94
CA GLY A 40 -18.61 -3.03 25.72
C GLY A 40 -18.22 -1.74 26.45
N ASP A 41 -18.59 -1.65 27.76
CA ASP A 41 -18.22 -0.55 28.66
C ASP A 41 -16.94 -0.83 29.47
N GLN A 42 -16.22 -1.92 29.19
CA GLN A 42 -15.04 -2.31 29.98
C GLN A 42 -13.88 -1.33 29.75
N GLN A 43 -13.23 -0.95 30.82
CA GLN A 43 -11.97 -0.20 30.79
C GLN A 43 -10.82 -1.18 30.69
N VAL A 44 -10.10 -1.15 29.58
CA VAL A 44 -8.91 -1.97 29.38
C VAL A 44 -7.69 -1.10 29.65
N GLU A 45 -6.95 -1.42 30.70
CA GLU A 45 -5.66 -0.79 30.96
C GLU A 45 -4.61 -1.34 30.01
N LEU A 46 -3.89 -0.44 29.35
CA LEU A 46 -2.83 -0.78 28.39
C LEU A 46 -1.53 -0.11 28.83
N THR A 47 -0.53 -0.91 29.14
CA THR A 47 0.81 -0.42 29.45
C THR A 47 1.65 -0.21 28.16
N GLU A 48 2.76 0.55 28.26
CA GLU A 48 3.69 0.68 27.11
C GLU A 48 4.32 -0.66 26.72
N GLU A 49 4.48 -1.57 27.67
CA GLU A 49 5.03 -2.90 27.38
C GLU A 49 4.04 -3.76 26.62
N ASP A 50 2.75 -3.71 27.00
CA ASP A 50 1.67 -4.39 26.28
C ASP A 50 1.54 -3.87 24.85
N ASP A 51 1.57 -2.53 24.65
CA ASP A 51 1.55 -1.92 23.31
C ASP A 51 2.71 -2.44 22.46
N LYS A 52 3.93 -2.48 22.99
CA LYS A 52 5.11 -3.00 22.28
C LYS A 52 4.99 -4.50 22.00
N HIS A 53 4.45 -5.27 22.95
CA HIS A 53 4.28 -6.71 22.80
C HIS A 53 3.27 -7.05 21.69
N ILE A 54 2.08 -6.45 21.74
CA ILE A 54 1.02 -6.64 20.74
C ILE A 54 1.51 -6.21 19.37
N ARG A 55 2.17 -5.05 19.27
CA ARG A 55 2.74 -4.55 18.02
C ARG A 55 3.76 -5.53 17.42
N ARG A 56 4.67 -6.09 18.21
CA ARG A 56 5.66 -7.08 17.74
C ARG A 56 4.98 -8.37 17.26
N LYS A 57 3.95 -8.84 17.95
CA LYS A 57 3.14 -10.00 17.52
C LYS A 57 2.46 -9.72 16.18
N THR A 58 1.85 -8.54 16.03
CA THR A 58 1.20 -8.11 14.79
C THR A 58 2.21 -7.98 13.65
N ASP A 59 3.37 -7.34 13.89
CA ASP A 59 4.43 -7.21 12.90
C ASP A 59 4.90 -8.60 12.43
N LYS A 60 5.07 -9.56 13.35
CA LYS A 60 5.51 -10.92 13.02
C LYS A 60 4.48 -11.71 12.20
N HIS A 61 3.18 -11.55 12.45
CA HIS A 61 2.15 -12.35 11.79
C HIS A 61 1.54 -11.65 10.57
N ILE A 62 1.14 -10.40 10.70
CA ILE A 62 0.44 -9.68 9.63
C ILE A 62 1.41 -9.00 8.67
N LEU A 63 2.36 -8.21 9.19
CA LEU A 63 3.30 -7.48 8.35
C LEU A 63 4.19 -8.42 7.51
N SER A 64 4.65 -9.53 8.09
CA SER A 64 5.47 -10.51 7.37
C SER A 64 4.74 -11.09 6.15
N ILE A 65 3.42 -11.34 6.28
CA ILE A 65 2.59 -11.83 5.17
C ILE A 65 2.46 -10.73 4.10
N LEU A 66 2.17 -9.49 4.49
CA LEU A 66 2.04 -8.38 3.55
C LEU A 66 3.35 -8.14 2.79
N VAL A 67 4.50 -8.16 3.48
CA VAL A 67 5.84 -8.03 2.89
C VAL A 67 6.09 -9.13 1.88
N TRP A 68 5.81 -10.39 2.24
CA TRP A 68 6.03 -11.54 1.35
C TRP A 68 5.12 -11.51 0.12
N VAL A 69 3.84 -11.23 0.31
CA VAL A 69 2.86 -11.20 -0.79
C VAL A 69 3.14 -10.04 -1.75
N TYR A 70 3.53 -8.87 -1.23
CA TYR A 70 3.93 -7.74 -2.07
C TYR A 70 5.22 -8.02 -2.85
N PHE A 71 6.19 -8.69 -2.20
CA PHE A 71 7.40 -9.15 -2.87
C PHE A 71 7.07 -10.04 -4.08
N LEU A 72 6.18 -11.01 -3.93
CA LEU A 72 5.74 -11.88 -5.04
C LEU A 72 5.05 -11.07 -6.14
N GLN A 73 4.20 -10.11 -5.78
CA GLN A 73 3.51 -9.25 -6.73
C GLN A 73 4.48 -8.46 -7.62
N ILE A 74 5.54 -7.90 -7.04
CA ILE A 74 6.56 -7.17 -7.81
C ILE A 74 7.44 -8.12 -8.61
N LEU A 75 7.74 -9.29 -8.06
CA LEU A 75 8.48 -10.33 -8.77
C LEU A 75 7.74 -10.75 -10.06
N ASP A 76 6.43 -11.02 -9.96
CA ASP A 76 5.57 -11.39 -11.10
C ASP A 76 5.53 -10.30 -12.18
N LYS A 77 5.49 -9.04 -11.79
CA LYS A 77 5.55 -7.90 -12.73
C LYS A 77 6.89 -7.81 -13.44
N SER A 78 7.98 -8.03 -12.73
CA SER A 78 9.34 -7.92 -13.25
C SER A 78 9.67 -9.04 -14.25
N VAL A 79 9.13 -10.23 -14.05
CA VAL A 79 9.40 -11.44 -14.86
C VAL A 79 9.03 -11.25 -16.34
N LEU A 80 8.02 -10.44 -16.68
CA LEU A 80 7.65 -10.19 -18.08
C LEU A 80 8.80 -9.52 -18.88
N GLY A 81 9.46 -8.55 -18.26
CA GLY A 81 10.60 -7.85 -18.90
C GLY A 81 11.75 -8.81 -19.19
N TYR A 82 12.08 -9.67 -18.23
CA TYR A 82 13.12 -10.69 -18.42
C TYR A 82 12.69 -11.75 -19.42
N GLY A 83 11.44 -12.19 -19.41
CA GLY A 83 10.89 -13.10 -20.42
C GLY A 83 11.10 -12.60 -21.84
N ALA A 84 10.92 -11.29 -22.07
CA ALA A 84 11.17 -10.68 -23.38
C ALA A 84 12.64 -10.74 -23.82
N ILE A 85 13.59 -10.67 -22.88
CA ILE A 85 15.03 -10.82 -23.14
C ILE A 85 15.35 -12.28 -23.53
N TYR A 86 14.68 -13.24 -22.89
CA TYR A 86 14.93 -14.69 -23.07
C TYR A 86 14.05 -15.36 -24.12
N GLY A 87 13.53 -14.60 -25.09
CA GLY A 87 12.92 -15.16 -26.31
C GLY A 87 11.40 -15.18 -26.35
N LEU A 88 10.67 -14.69 -25.35
CA LEU A 88 9.21 -14.63 -25.34
C LEU A 88 8.62 -14.01 -26.63
N ARG A 89 9.25 -12.92 -27.15
CA ARG A 89 8.73 -12.21 -28.32
C ARG A 89 8.85 -13.06 -29.59
N GLN A 90 9.94 -13.81 -29.70
CA GLN A 90 10.23 -14.67 -30.86
C GLN A 90 9.35 -15.92 -30.83
N ASP A 91 9.30 -16.59 -29.69
CA ASP A 91 8.57 -17.86 -29.54
C ASP A 91 7.04 -17.69 -29.68
N CYS A 92 6.50 -16.53 -29.27
CA CYS A 92 5.08 -16.20 -29.40
C CYS A 92 4.78 -15.38 -30.67
N ASN A 93 5.75 -15.17 -31.57
CA ASN A 93 5.63 -14.41 -32.82
C ASN A 93 5.01 -13.01 -32.64
N LEU A 94 5.41 -12.29 -31.58
CA LEU A 94 4.87 -10.99 -31.27
C LEU A 94 5.44 -9.92 -32.23
N THR A 95 4.55 -9.26 -32.97
CA THR A 95 4.90 -8.25 -33.99
C THR A 95 4.44 -6.85 -33.56
N GLY A 96 5.15 -5.81 -34.04
CA GLY A 96 4.78 -4.41 -33.80
C GLY A 96 4.54 -4.08 -32.33
N ASN A 97 3.37 -3.55 -32.00
CA ASN A 97 3.01 -3.11 -30.65
C ASN A 97 2.42 -4.22 -29.75
N GLN A 98 2.39 -5.48 -30.20
CA GLN A 98 1.75 -6.56 -29.47
C GLN A 98 2.38 -6.81 -28.10
N TYR A 99 3.71 -6.74 -27.98
CA TYR A 99 4.39 -6.85 -26.68
C TYR A 99 3.98 -5.74 -25.71
N SER A 100 3.89 -4.50 -26.18
CA SER A 100 3.44 -3.37 -25.37
C SER A 100 1.99 -3.55 -24.89
N LEU A 101 1.13 -4.10 -25.76
CA LEU A 101 -0.26 -4.42 -25.42
C LEU A 101 -0.36 -5.54 -24.37
N VAL A 102 0.43 -6.61 -24.50
CA VAL A 102 0.55 -7.67 -23.48
C VAL A 102 1.00 -7.09 -22.14
N SER A 103 1.95 -6.17 -22.14
CA SER A 103 2.42 -5.48 -20.92
C SER A 103 1.33 -4.61 -20.29
N SER A 104 0.54 -3.91 -21.10
CA SER A 104 -0.52 -3.00 -20.64
C SER A 104 -1.82 -3.72 -20.24
N MET A 105 -1.99 -4.99 -20.62
CA MET A 105 -3.24 -5.71 -20.41
C MET A 105 -3.58 -5.89 -18.93
N ALA A 106 -2.59 -6.17 -18.07
CA ALA A 106 -2.83 -6.30 -16.64
C ALA A 106 -3.29 -4.97 -16.00
N PRO A 107 -2.65 -3.81 -16.21
CA PRO A 107 -3.19 -2.50 -15.80
C PRO A 107 -4.59 -2.20 -16.33
N ILE A 108 -4.91 -2.57 -17.58
CA ILE A 108 -6.26 -2.41 -18.15
C ILE A 108 -7.27 -3.24 -17.39
N ALA A 109 -6.97 -4.53 -17.12
CA ALA A 109 -7.82 -5.41 -16.34
C ALA A 109 -8.03 -4.88 -14.92
N GLN A 110 -6.99 -4.32 -14.30
CA GLN A 110 -7.09 -3.66 -13.00
C GLN A 110 -8.07 -2.50 -13.03
N LEU A 111 -8.01 -1.62 -14.03
CA LEU A 111 -8.96 -0.50 -14.16
C LEU A 111 -10.41 -0.97 -14.20
N VAL A 112 -10.69 -2.02 -14.97
CA VAL A 112 -12.06 -2.57 -15.12
C VAL A 112 -12.56 -3.19 -13.82
N TRP A 113 -11.67 -3.87 -13.06
CA TRP A 113 -12.06 -4.65 -11.90
C TRP A 113 -12.05 -3.88 -10.57
N LEU A 114 -11.31 -2.78 -10.47
CA LEU A 114 -11.13 -2.04 -9.21
C LEU A 114 -12.44 -1.62 -8.53
N PRO A 115 -13.50 -1.17 -9.23
CA PRO A 115 -14.78 -0.87 -8.57
C PRO A 115 -15.38 -2.08 -7.83
N PHE A 116 -15.28 -3.27 -8.43
CA PHE A 116 -15.76 -4.51 -7.82
C PHE A 116 -14.87 -4.94 -6.65
N SER A 117 -13.56 -4.64 -6.71
CA SER A 117 -12.63 -4.97 -5.64
C SER A 117 -12.99 -4.28 -4.32
N SER A 118 -13.50 -3.05 -4.36
CA SER A 118 -13.94 -2.31 -3.17
C SER A 118 -15.07 -3.03 -2.44
N TRP A 119 -16.04 -3.55 -3.19
CA TRP A 119 -17.14 -4.31 -2.63
C TRP A 119 -16.67 -5.64 -2.05
N LEU A 120 -15.75 -6.35 -2.73
CA LEU A 120 -15.18 -7.61 -2.25
C LEU A 120 -14.39 -7.41 -0.95
N ILE A 121 -13.59 -6.36 -0.83
CA ILE A 121 -12.79 -6.05 0.36
C ILE A 121 -13.66 -5.86 1.59
N VAL A 122 -14.84 -5.25 1.44
CA VAL A 122 -15.77 -5.05 2.55
C VAL A 122 -16.53 -6.33 2.90
N ARG A 123 -17.03 -7.07 1.90
CA ARG A 123 -17.93 -8.23 2.10
C ARG A 123 -17.20 -9.51 2.48
N VAL A 124 -16.03 -9.76 1.90
CA VAL A 124 -15.30 -11.03 2.06
C VAL A 124 -14.27 -10.90 3.16
N PRO A 125 -14.14 -11.90 4.07
CA PRO A 125 -13.08 -11.92 5.06
C PRO A 125 -11.70 -11.79 4.39
N HIS A 126 -10.84 -10.90 4.90
CA HIS A 126 -9.55 -10.58 4.30
C HIS A 126 -8.66 -11.80 4.09
N ARG A 127 -8.70 -12.76 5.02
CA ARG A 127 -7.99 -14.05 4.95
C ARG A 127 -8.36 -14.84 3.70
N ILE A 128 -9.66 -14.98 3.41
CA ILE A 128 -10.16 -15.73 2.26
C ILE A 128 -9.86 -14.96 0.98
N LEU A 129 -10.17 -13.66 0.99
CA LEU A 129 -9.97 -12.81 -0.19
C LEU A 129 -8.50 -12.81 -0.62
N MET A 130 -7.55 -12.60 0.31
CA MET A 130 -6.12 -12.60 0.02
C MET A 130 -5.67 -13.92 -0.60
N ALA A 131 -6.07 -15.06 -0.01
CA ALA A 131 -5.70 -16.38 -0.51
C ALA A 131 -6.24 -16.64 -1.94
N VAL A 132 -7.50 -16.28 -2.21
CA VAL A 132 -8.11 -16.44 -3.54
C VAL A 132 -7.41 -15.56 -4.57
N LEU A 133 -7.08 -14.32 -4.20
CA LEU A 133 -6.37 -13.41 -5.10
C LEU A 133 -4.98 -13.97 -5.45
N ILE A 134 -4.19 -14.37 -4.44
CA ILE A 134 -2.84 -14.95 -4.64
C ILE A 134 -2.92 -16.21 -5.50
N PHE A 135 -3.86 -17.12 -5.21
CA PHE A 135 -4.04 -18.33 -5.99
C PHE A 135 -4.38 -18.00 -7.46
N GLY A 136 -5.35 -17.11 -7.69
CA GLY A 136 -5.80 -16.75 -9.03
C GLY A 136 -4.71 -16.12 -9.88
N TRP A 137 -3.96 -15.14 -9.35
CA TRP A 137 -2.86 -14.54 -10.13
C TRP A 137 -1.69 -15.51 -10.31
N GLY A 138 -1.36 -16.34 -9.30
CA GLY A 138 -0.30 -17.35 -9.42
C GLY A 138 -0.60 -18.38 -10.49
N VAL A 139 -1.85 -18.86 -10.58
CA VAL A 139 -2.31 -19.74 -11.67
C VAL A 139 -2.22 -19.03 -13.02
N ALA A 140 -2.69 -17.77 -13.13
CA ALA A 140 -2.60 -17.02 -14.37
C ALA A 140 -1.14 -16.84 -14.83
N GLN A 141 -0.23 -16.56 -13.88
CA GLN A 141 1.21 -16.45 -14.15
C GLN A 141 1.80 -17.78 -14.61
N ALA A 142 1.49 -18.90 -13.97
CA ALA A 142 1.96 -20.23 -14.37
C ALA A 142 1.41 -20.63 -15.75
N CYS A 143 0.14 -20.31 -16.05
CA CYS A 143 -0.49 -20.58 -17.34
C CYS A 143 0.18 -19.82 -18.50
N MET A 144 0.82 -18.68 -18.24
CA MET A 144 1.59 -18.00 -19.29
C MET A 144 2.71 -18.86 -19.88
N ALA A 145 3.29 -19.78 -19.09
CA ALA A 145 4.31 -20.70 -19.58
C ALA A 145 3.81 -21.68 -20.66
N VAL A 146 2.50 -21.90 -20.73
CA VAL A 146 1.89 -22.79 -21.74
C VAL A 146 1.52 -22.04 -23.02
N CYS A 147 1.45 -20.72 -22.96
CA CYS A 147 1.08 -19.89 -24.11
C CYS A 147 2.15 -19.94 -25.20
N ASN A 148 1.71 -20.03 -26.45
CA ASN A 148 2.56 -20.01 -27.65
C ASN A 148 2.13 -18.95 -28.65
N ASP A 149 1.10 -18.17 -28.31
CA ASP A 149 0.50 -17.17 -29.19
C ASP A 149 0.15 -15.89 -28.43
N TYR A 150 -0.09 -14.82 -29.19
CA TYR A 150 -0.49 -13.51 -28.66
C TYR A 150 -1.80 -13.54 -27.86
N GLY A 151 -2.81 -14.32 -28.33
CA GLY A 151 -4.12 -14.38 -27.69
C GLY A 151 -4.05 -15.00 -26.29
N GLY A 152 -3.32 -16.11 -26.16
CA GLY A 152 -3.09 -16.75 -24.86
C GLY A 152 -2.37 -15.85 -23.86
N LEU A 153 -1.34 -15.10 -24.30
CA LEU A 153 -0.65 -14.14 -23.45
C LEU A 153 -1.56 -12.99 -23.02
N LEU A 154 -2.40 -12.46 -23.91
CA LEU A 154 -3.37 -11.43 -23.55
C LEU A 154 -4.38 -11.91 -22.51
N ALA A 155 -4.96 -13.11 -22.73
CA ALA A 155 -5.95 -13.69 -21.83
C ALA A 155 -5.36 -13.93 -20.42
N THR A 156 -4.18 -14.53 -20.35
CA THR A 156 -3.51 -14.82 -19.06
C THR A 156 -3.10 -13.53 -18.35
N ARG A 157 -2.63 -12.51 -19.06
CA ARG A 157 -2.32 -11.18 -18.50
C ARG A 157 -3.56 -10.46 -18.02
N PHE A 158 -4.68 -10.57 -18.73
CA PHE A 158 -5.96 -10.01 -18.29
C PHE A 158 -6.43 -10.65 -16.99
N LEU A 159 -6.42 -12.00 -16.91
CA LEU A 159 -6.78 -12.72 -15.68
C LEU A 159 -5.85 -12.37 -14.51
N LEU A 160 -4.53 -12.31 -14.75
CA LEU A 160 -3.57 -11.87 -13.74
C LEU A 160 -3.92 -10.49 -13.20
N GLY A 161 -4.20 -9.53 -14.08
CA GLY A 161 -4.59 -8.18 -13.69
C GLY A 161 -5.88 -8.11 -12.87
N LEU A 162 -6.89 -8.95 -13.19
CA LEU A 162 -8.14 -9.05 -12.42
C LEU A 162 -7.89 -9.46 -10.97
N PHE A 163 -7.13 -10.54 -10.77
CA PHE A 163 -6.84 -11.03 -9.42
C PHE A 163 -5.90 -10.09 -8.65
N GLU A 164 -4.98 -9.43 -9.32
CA GLU A 164 -4.03 -8.50 -8.70
C GLU A 164 -4.68 -7.17 -8.28
N ALA A 165 -5.78 -6.77 -8.93
CA ALA A 165 -6.40 -5.46 -8.76
C ALA A 165 -6.77 -5.11 -7.31
N ALA A 166 -7.24 -6.09 -6.53
CA ALA A 166 -7.67 -5.87 -5.15
C ALA A 166 -6.52 -5.89 -4.13
N CYS A 167 -5.30 -6.30 -4.50
CA CYS A 167 -4.22 -6.53 -3.53
C CYS A 167 -3.78 -5.25 -2.81
N LEU A 168 -3.44 -4.20 -3.53
CA LEU A 168 -3.01 -2.93 -2.91
C LEU A 168 -4.10 -2.26 -2.07
N PRO A 169 -5.37 -2.16 -2.51
CA PRO A 169 -6.46 -1.69 -1.65
C PRO A 169 -6.60 -2.53 -0.39
N LEU A 170 -6.54 -3.85 -0.52
CA LEU A 170 -6.65 -4.77 0.61
C LEU A 170 -5.50 -4.59 1.61
N PHE A 171 -4.24 -4.48 1.14
CA PHE A 171 -3.08 -4.21 1.99
C PHE A 171 -3.23 -2.92 2.80
N SER A 172 -3.72 -1.87 2.14
CA SER A 172 -3.93 -0.57 2.77
C SER A 172 -5.02 -0.64 3.84
N VAL A 173 -6.12 -1.34 3.57
CA VAL A 173 -7.21 -1.56 4.52
C VAL A 173 -6.70 -2.38 5.72
N ILE A 174 -6.00 -3.49 5.49
CA ILE A 174 -5.41 -4.31 6.56
C ILE A 174 -4.44 -3.47 7.40
N THR A 175 -3.52 -2.73 6.77
CA THR A 175 -2.58 -1.87 7.51
C THR A 175 -3.31 -0.86 8.39
N SER A 176 -4.43 -0.28 7.93
CA SER A 176 -5.20 0.68 8.70
C SER A 176 -5.98 0.07 9.86
N GLN A 177 -6.35 -1.22 9.75
CA GLN A 177 -7.12 -1.94 10.77
C GLN A 177 -6.26 -2.56 11.87
N TRP A 178 -4.97 -2.80 11.61
CA TRP A 178 -4.06 -3.45 12.54
C TRP A 178 -3.07 -2.49 13.21
N TYR A 179 -2.86 -1.28 12.66
CA TYR A 179 -1.82 -0.36 13.13
C TYR A 179 -2.35 1.04 13.46
N ARG A 180 -1.76 1.65 14.49
CA ARG A 180 -2.02 3.06 14.83
C ARG A 180 -1.55 3.97 13.71
N ARG A 181 -2.22 5.13 13.54
CA ARG A 181 -1.92 6.12 12.47
C ARG A 181 -0.45 6.54 12.45
N ALA A 182 0.16 6.68 13.64
CA ALA A 182 1.59 6.98 13.77
C ALA A 182 2.48 5.87 13.20
N GLU A 183 2.07 4.60 13.28
CA GLU A 183 2.86 3.44 12.90
C GLU A 183 2.74 3.06 11.42
N GLN A 184 1.66 3.48 10.78
CA GLN A 184 1.33 3.11 9.39
C GLN A 184 2.43 3.47 8.37
N PRO A 185 3.09 4.66 8.41
CA PRO A 185 4.10 5.01 7.41
C PRO A 185 5.22 4.00 7.31
N MET A 186 5.69 3.52 8.47
CA MET A 186 6.79 2.55 8.50
C MET A 186 6.36 1.17 8.00
N ARG A 187 5.13 0.71 8.35
CA ARG A 187 4.62 -0.59 7.89
C ARG A 187 4.32 -0.60 6.41
N VAL A 188 3.75 0.49 5.89
CA VAL A 188 3.56 0.69 4.46
C VAL A 188 4.91 0.69 3.74
N ALA A 189 5.92 1.36 4.28
CA ALA A 189 7.26 1.36 3.72
C ALA A 189 7.91 -0.03 3.73
N CYS A 190 7.66 -0.85 4.75
CA CYS A 190 8.22 -2.21 4.81
C CYS A 190 7.75 -3.07 3.62
N TRP A 191 6.46 -3.09 3.31
CA TRP A 191 6.00 -3.89 2.19
C TRP A 191 6.24 -3.20 0.83
N TYR A 192 6.16 -1.88 0.70
CA TYR A 192 6.59 -1.18 -0.52
C TYR A 192 8.10 -1.27 -0.76
N GLY A 193 8.91 -1.29 0.29
CA GLY A 193 10.36 -1.37 0.21
C GLY A 193 10.86 -2.67 -0.46
N THR A 194 10.05 -3.72 -0.47
CA THR A 194 10.41 -4.96 -1.18
C THR A 194 10.49 -4.80 -2.70
N ASN A 195 10.01 -3.69 -3.27
CA ASN A 195 10.06 -3.42 -4.70
C ASN A 195 11.51 -3.51 -5.24
N GLY A 196 12.43 -2.76 -4.63
CA GLY A 196 13.85 -2.81 -5.02
C GLY A 196 14.45 -4.20 -4.84
N PHE A 197 14.14 -4.87 -3.74
CA PHE A 197 14.61 -6.23 -3.46
C PHE A 197 14.05 -7.26 -4.47
N ALA A 198 12.76 -7.17 -4.79
CA ALA A 198 12.12 -8.06 -5.77
C ALA A 198 12.74 -7.89 -7.17
N THR A 199 13.03 -6.65 -7.57
CA THR A 199 13.70 -6.38 -8.85
C THR A 199 15.10 -7.00 -8.90
N MET A 200 15.87 -6.91 -7.82
CA MET A 200 17.19 -7.55 -7.73
C MET A 200 17.10 -9.09 -7.79
N ILE A 201 16.15 -9.68 -7.03
CA ILE A 201 15.92 -11.14 -7.04
C ILE A 201 15.40 -11.61 -8.40
N ALA A 202 14.50 -10.84 -9.06
CA ALA A 202 14.02 -11.15 -10.40
C ALA A 202 15.16 -11.25 -11.40
N ALA A 203 16.12 -10.32 -11.35
CA ALA A 203 17.31 -10.35 -12.20
C ALA A 203 18.17 -11.60 -11.94
N ALA A 204 18.45 -11.90 -10.66
CA ALA A 204 19.24 -13.06 -10.26
C ALA A 204 18.56 -14.39 -10.65
N LEU A 205 17.25 -14.53 -10.39
CA LEU A 205 16.46 -15.71 -10.76
C LEU A 205 16.43 -15.90 -12.28
N SER A 206 16.23 -14.81 -13.03
CA SER A 206 16.18 -14.85 -14.49
C SER A 206 17.51 -15.34 -15.07
N TYR A 207 18.63 -14.85 -14.53
CA TYR A 207 19.96 -15.30 -14.92
C TYR A 207 20.18 -16.76 -14.55
N GLY A 208 19.89 -17.15 -13.31
CA GLY A 208 20.12 -18.53 -12.84
C GLY A 208 19.25 -19.56 -13.56
N LEU A 209 17.96 -19.28 -13.76
CA LEU A 209 17.04 -20.19 -14.45
C LEU A 209 17.34 -20.29 -15.96
N ALA A 210 17.91 -19.25 -16.56
CA ALA A 210 18.33 -19.28 -17.95
C ALA A 210 19.54 -20.19 -18.21
N GLN A 211 20.29 -20.60 -17.17
CA GLN A 211 21.41 -21.55 -17.27
C GLN A 211 20.96 -23.03 -17.29
N ILE A 212 19.67 -23.28 -17.01
CA ILE A 212 19.15 -24.66 -16.97
C ILE A 212 19.01 -25.18 -18.40
N GLU A 213 19.78 -26.22 -18.73
CA GLU A 213 19.63 -26.96 -19.97
C GLU A 213 18.32 -27.77 -19.94
N SER A 214 17.33 -27.33 -20.69
CA SER A 214 15.98 -27.93 -20.73
C SER A 214 15.39 -27.84 -22.14
N HIS A 215 14.43 -28.73 -22.43
CA HIS A 215 13.62 -28.62 -23.65
C HIS A 215 12.67 -27.43 -23.66
N LEU A 216 12.42 -26.81 -22.48
CA LEU A 216 11.58 -25.62 -22.37
C LEU A 216 12.43 -24.36 -22.52
N PRO A 217 11.95 -23.35 -23.27
CA PRO A 217 12.58 -22.05 -23.32
C PRO A 217 12.75 -21.42 -21.93
N PRO A 218 13.85 -20.69 -21.65
CA PRO A 218 14.12 -20.15 -20.33
C PRO A 218 12.99 -19.27 -19.77
N TRP A 219 12.31 -18.50 -20.61
CA TRP A 219 11.20 -17.65 -20.18
C TRP A 219 10.00 -18.47 -19.66
N LYS A 220 9.74 -19.67 -20.21
CA LYS A 220 8.67 -20.57 -19.73
C LYS A 220 8.99 -21.12 -18.36
N ILE A 221 10.25 -21.52 -18.14
CA ILE A 221 10.73 -22.00 -16.84
C ILE A 221 10.58 -20.90 -15.78
N LEU A 222 10.96 -19.68 -16.13
CA LEU A 222 10.87 -18.53 -15.24
C LEU A 222 9.41 -18.22 -14.83
N PHE A 223 8.48 -18.19 -15.78
CA PHE A 223 7.07 -17.94 -15.50
C PHE A 223 6.43 -19.05 -14.69
N LEU A 224 6.75 -20.30 -15.03
CA LEU A 224 6.25 -21.46 -14.29
C LEU A 224 6.77 -21.48 -12.86
N PHE A 225 8.06 -21.24 -12.64
CA PHE A 225 8.68 -21.22 -11.31
C PHE A 225 8.04 -20.16 -10.43
N VAL A 226 7.98 -18.91 -10.90
CA VAL A 226 7.43 -17.80 -10.12
C VAL A 226 5.93 -17.99 -9.88
N GLY A 227 5.18 -18.44 -10.88
CA GLY A 227 3.76 -18.76 -10.75
C GLY A 227 3.48 -19.86 -9.72
N LEU A 228 4.26 -20.97 -9.74
CA LEU A 228 4.12 -22.06 -8.78
C LEU A 228 4.46 -21.63 -7.34
N VAL A 229 5.51 -20.84 -7.13
CA VAL A 229 5.84 -20.28 -5.81
C VAL A 229 4.66 -19.44 -5.28
N THR A 230 4.04 -18.67 -6.16
CA THR A 230 2.87 -17.85 -5.81
C THR A 230 1.66 -18.73 -5.47
N VAL A 231 1.37 -19.77 -6.27
CA VAL A 231 0.27 -20.71 -6.00
C VAL A 231 0.46 -21.43 -4.66
N VAL A 232 1.67 -21.90 -4.36
CA VAL A 232 1.99 -22.57 -3.07
C VAL A 232 1.87 -21.60 -1.90
N THR A 233 2.12 -20.32 -2.11
CA THR A 233 1.94 -19.30 -1.07
C THR A 233 0.47 -19.10 -0.67
N ALA A 234 -0.50 -19.32 -1.56
CA ALA A 234 -1.91 -19.06 -1.28
C ALA A 234 -2.46 -19.89 -0.08
N PRO A 235 -2.31 -21.23 -0.02
CA PRO A 235 -2.75 -22.00 1.15
C PRO A 235 -1.97 -21.62 2.43
N ILE A 236 -0.70 -21.27 2.32
CA ILE A 236 0.10 -20.81 3.48
C ILE A 236 -0.48 -19.53 4.05
N VAL A 237 -0.79 -18.54 3.19
CA VAL A 237 -1.41 -17.28 3.60
C VAL A 237 -2.81 -17.54 4.18
N TYR A 238 -3.61 -18.41 3.58
CA TYR A 238 -4.91 -18.78 4.12
C TYR A 238 -4.81 -19.33 5.55
N TRP A 239 -3.79 -20.09 5.89
CA TRP A 239 -3.62 -20.67 7.22
C TRP A 239 -3.01 -19.70 8.24
N LEU A 240 -2.07 -18.87 7.82
CA LEU A 240 -1.34 -17.97 8.71
C LEU A 240 -2.06 -16.63 8.95
N MET A 241 -2.80 -16.13 7.96
CA MET A 241 -3.42 -14.82 8.04
C MET A 241 -4.72 -14.85 8.83
N ASP A 242 -4.96 -13.84 9.64
CA ASP A 242 -6.23 -13.57 10.30
C ASP A 242 -6.93 -12.35 9.66
N SER A 243 -8.27 -12.36 9.67
CA SER A 243 -9.07 -11.36 8.95
C SER A 243 -9.18 -10.04 9.71
N ASP A 244 -9.36 -10.10 11.02
CA ASP A 244 -9.59 -8.97 11.91
C ASP A 244 -9.09 -9.29 13.33
N ILE A 245 -8.94 -8.28 14.18
CA ILE A 245 -8.43 -8.45 15.55
C ILE A 245 -9.33 -9.37 16.37
N PRO A 246 -10.68 -9.25 16.34
CA PRO A 246 -11.56 -10.16 17.08
C PRO A 246 -11.37 -11.63 16.72
N SER A 247 -11.05 -11.95 15.46
CA SER A 247 -10.84 -13.32 14.99
C SER A 247 -9.39 -13.78 15.03
N ALA A 248 -8.48 -12.96 15.55
CA ALA A 248 -7.05 -13.27 15.58
C ALA A 248 -6.75 -14.50 16.46
N ARG A 249 -6.04 -15.48 15.86
CA ARG A 249 -5.65 -16.74 16.54
C ARG A 249 -4.34 -16.62 17.29
N PHE A 250 -3.48 -15.67 16.90
CA PHE A 250 -2.17 -15.42 17.51
C PHE A 250 -2.23 -14.50 18.74
N LEU A 251 -3.41 -13.92 19.06
CA LEU A 251 -3.67 -13.11 20.23
C LEU A 251 -4.59 -13.90 21.19
N ASN A 252 -4.29 -13.85 22.49
CA ASN A 252 -5.22 -14.33 23.49
C ASN A 252 -6.38 -13.34 23.68
N ASP A 253 -7.44 -13.71 24.42
CA ASP A 253 -8.64 -12.88 24.49
C ASP A 253 -8.38 -11.53 25.17
N TRP A 254 -7.49 -11.49 26.18
CA TRP A 254 -7.07 -10.24 26.81
C TRP A 254 -6.26 -9.36 25.84
N GLU A 255 -5.31 -9.93 25.10
CA GLU A 255 -4.54 -9.23 24.08
C GLU A 255 -5.41 -8.69 22.93
N LYS A 256 -6.53 -9.37 22.60
CA LYS A 256 -7.51 -8.85 21.61
C LYS A 256 -8.17 -7.58 22.12
N LEU A 257 -8.62 -7.55 23.37
CA LEU A 257 -9.19 -6.36 24.00
C LEU A 257 -8.17 -5.20 24.02
N GLN A 258 -6.95 -5.49 24.45
CA GLN A 258 -5.85 -4.51 24.41
C GLN A 258 -5.55 -4.04 23.00
N ALA A 259 -5.53 -4.94 21.99
CA ALA A 259 -5.28 -4.58 20.58
C ALA A 259 -6.39 -3.68 20.01
N ILE A 260 -7.64 -3.88 20.40
CA ILE A 260 -8.76 -3.02 19.99
C ILE A 260 -8.66 -1.65 20.69
N GLU A 261 -8.42 -1.65 22.01
CA GLU A 261 -8.28 -0.39 22.78
C GLU A 261 -7.12 0.46 22.24
N ARG A 262 -6.01 -0.17 21.89
CA ARG A 262 -4.86 0.46 21.25
C ARG A 262 -5.23 1.27 20.00
N LEU A 263 -6.23 0.83 19.23
CA LEU A 263 -6.69 1.49 18.01
C LEU A 263 -7.81 2.52 18.23
N ARG A 264 -8.31 2.66 19.46
CA ARG A 264 -9.38 3.63 19.78
C ARG A 264 -9.00 5.05 19.36
N ALA A 265 -7.75 5.44 19.61
CA ALA A 265 -7.24 6.76 19.23
C ALA A 265 -7.27 7.04 17.72
N ASN A 266 -7.26 6.02 16.87
CA ASN A 266 -7.31 6.19 15.42
C ASN A 266 -8.63 6.78 14.91
N GLN A 267 -9.73 6.63 15.67
CA GLN A 267 -11.07 7.08 15.29
C GLN A 267 -11.54 6.53 13.90
N THR A 268 -11.07 5.35 13.52
CA THR A 268 -11.27 4.78 12.17
C THR A 268 -12.04 3.46 12.15
N GLY A 269 -12.47 2.96 13.33
CA GLY A 269 -13.09 1.64 13.47
C GLY A 269 -12.13 0.47 13.20
N THR A 270 -12.54 -0.74 13.50
CA THR A 270 -11.81 -1.99 13.21
C THR A 270 -12.37 -2.76 12.02
N GLY A 271 -13.42 -2.25 11.37
CA GLY A 271 -13.98 -2.75 10.12
C GLY A 271 -15.42 -3.25 10.23
N SER A 272 -16.29 -2.73 9.40
CA SER A 272 -17.65 -3.21 9.17
C SER A 272 -17.69 -4.08 7.92
N ARG A 273 -18.51 -5.16 7.92
CA ARG A 273 -18.75 -5.98 6.73
C ARG A 273 -19.94 -5.52 5.90
N ASN A 274 -20.62 -4.47 6.33
CA ASN A 274 -21.73 -3.90 5.59
C ASN A 274 -21.23 -2.81 4.66
N PHE A 275 -21.44 -3.00 3.35
CA PHE A 275 -21.10 -1.98 2.36
C PHE A 275 -22.12 -0.85 2.43
N LYS A 276 -21.65 0.39 2.69
CA LYS A 276 -22.48 1.59 2.86
C LYS A 276 -22.33 2.49 1.64
N TRP A 277 -23.37 2.58 0.81
CA TRP A 277 -23.36 3.40 -0.41
C TRP A 277 -23.20 4.89 -0.16
N ASP A 278 -23.68 5.40 0.98
CA ASP A 278 -23.50 6.79 1.39
C ASP A 278 -22.02 7.13 1.59
N GLN A 279 -21.24 6.22 2.19
CA GLN A 279 -19.80 6.36 2.33
C GLN A 279 -19.08 6.32 0.97
N ALA A 280 -19.55 5.50 0.03
CA ALA A 280 -18.99 5.42 -1.30
C ALA A 280 -19.24 6.71 -2.11
N LEU A 281 -20.46 7.26 -2.03
CA LEU A 281 -20.80 8.52 -2.68
C LEU A 281 -20.02 9.70 -2.07
N GLU A 282 -19.87 9.74 -0.75
CA GLU A 282 -19.06 10.73 -0.06
C GLU A 282 -17.61 10.70 -0.57
N ALA A 283 -17.03 9.52 -0.75
CA ALA A 283 -15.68 9.34 -1.30
C ALA A 283 -15.53 9.95 -2.70
N LEU A 284 -16.56 9.88 -3.54
CA LEU A 284 -16.55 10.40 -4.91
C LEU A 284 -16.74 11.93 -4.98
N ILE A 285 -17.43 12.53 -4.01
CA ILE A 285 -17.74 13.96 -4.00
C ILE A 285 -16.57 14.78 -3.38
N GLU A 286 -15.82 14.19 -2.47
CA GLU A 286 -14.76 14.90 -1.74
C GLU A 286 -13.55 15.28 -2.60
N ILE A 287 -13.15 16.54 -2.56
CA ILE A 287 -11.94 17.08 -3.21
C ILE A 287 -10.69 16.35 -2.72
N LYS A 288 -10.61 16.03 -1.42
CA LYS A 288 -9.52 15.29 -0.79
C LYS A 288 -9.22 13.98 -1.54
N SER A 289 -10.25 13.23 -1.92
CA SER A 289 -10.14 11.96 -2.62
C SER A 289 -9.50 12.15 -4.01
N TRP A 290 -9.98 13.12 -4.77
CA TRP A 290 -9.48 13.40 -6.12
C TRP A 290 -8.04 13.91 -6.13
N LEU A 291 -7.63 14.68 -5.11
CA LEU A 291 -6.24 15.10 -4.97
C LEU A 291 -5.30 13.90 -4.71
N PHE A 292 -5.70 12.92 -3.89
CA PHE A 292 -4.92 11.68 -3.72
C PHE A 292 -4.86 10.84 -5.01
N ILE A 293 -5.95 10.78 -5.77
CA ILE A 293 -5.99 10.08 -7.07
C ILE A 293 -5.06 10.78 -8.07
N ALA A 294 -5.10 12.11 -8.13
CA ALA A 294 -4.21 12.90 -8.99
C ALA A 294 -2.73 12.71 -8.63
N MET A 295 -2.40 12.66 -7.32
CA MET A 295 -1.04 12.33 -6.88
C MET A 295 -0.63 10.94 -7.35
N SER A 296 -1.52 9.95 -7.23
CA SER A 296 -1.28 8.59 -7.72
C SER A 296 -0.99 8.55 -9.22
N LEU A 297 -1.83 9.24 -10.00
CA LEU A 297 -1.67 9.34 -11.45
C LEU A 297 -0.30 9.94 -11.81
N CYS A 298 0.00 11.13 -11.30
CA CYS A 298 1.26 11.83 -11.60
C CYS A 298 2.49 11.00 -11.22
N LEU A 299 2.46 10.38 -10.03
CA LEU A 299 3.55 9.55 -9.53
C LEU A 299 3.79 8.35 -10.45
N ASN A 300 2.73 7.62 -10.80
CA ASN A 300 2.84 6.39 -11.58
C ASN A 300 3.12 6.64 -13.06
N VAL A 301 2.70 7.77 -13.63
CA VAL A 301 3.17 8.19 -14.96
C VAL A 301 4.70 8.31 -14.99
N THR A 302 5.27 9.02 -14.02
CA THR A 302 6.73 9.20 -13.93
C THR A 302 7.44 7.89 -13.62
N ALA A 303 6.88 7.03 -12.74
CA ALA A 303 7.43 5.71 -12.43
C ALA A 303 7.44 4.79 -13.66
N ALA A 304 6.36 4.76 -14.43
CA ALA A 304 6.25 3.94 -15.64
C ALA A 304 7.26 4.34 -16.71
N VAL A 305 7.48 5.66 -16.88
CA VAL A 305 8.54 6.17 -17.75
C VAL A 305 9.90 5.65 -17.30
N THR A 306 10.21 5.78 -16.02
CA THR A 306 11.50 5.36 -15.47
C THR A 306 11.71 3.85 -15.60
N ASN A 307 10.68 3.05 -15.34
CA ASN A 307 10.76 1.59 -15.46
C ASN A 307 10.88 1.11 -16.90
N THR A 308 10.18 1.75 -17.85
CA THR A 308 10.14 1.32 -19.26
C THR A 308 11.33 1.86 -20.04
N PHE A 309 11.63 3.14 -19.89
CA PHE A 309 12.66 3.82 -20.67
C PHE A 309 13.98 4.03 -19.91
N GLY A 310 14.05 3.74 -18.61
CA GLY A 310 15.26 3.86 -17.81
C GLY A 310 16.46 3.13 -18.42
N PRO A 311 16.37 1.83 -18.75
CA PRO A 311 17.44 1.10 -19.40
C PRO A 311 17.83 1.68 -20.77
N LEU A 312 16.87 2.19 -21.53
CA LEU A 312 17.10 2.82 -22.84
C LEU A 312 17.79 4.18 -22.68
N ILE A 313 17.45 4.94 -21.63
CA ILE A 313 18.13 6.21 -21.31
C ILE A 313 19.59 5.94 -20.97
N ILE A 314 19.88 4.91 -20.17
CA ILE A 314 21.26 4.52 -19.82
C ILE A 314 22.02 4.03 -21.05
N ALA A 315 21.40 3.21 -21.89
CA ALA A 315 22.00 2.76 -23.15
C ALA A 315 22.29 3.94 -24.10
N GLY A 316 21.46 4.98 -24.07
CA GLY A 316 21.66 6.24 -24.80
C GLY A 316 22.87 7.06 -24.31
N PHE A 317 23.52 6.68 -23.20
CA PHE A 317 24.79 7.28 -22.77
C PHE A 317 26.02 6.69 -23.48
N GLY A 318 25.80 5.80 -24.47
CA GLY A 318 26.88 5.17 -25.21
C GLY A 318 27.53 3.97 -24.53
N LEU A 319 26.90 3.42 -23.48
CA LEU A 319 27.38 2.24 -22.75
C LEU A 319 26.88 0.94 -23.39
N ASP A 320 27.68 -0.13 -23.24
CA ASP A 320 27.27 -1.47 -23.66
C ASP A 320 25.97 -1.93 -22.98
N LYS A 321 25.15 -2.73 -23.70
CA LYS A 321 23.84 -3.22 -23.19
C LYS A 321 23.93 -4.01 -21.89
N HIS A 322 24.99 -4.79 -21.72
CA HIS A 322 25.22 -5.56 -20.48
C HIS A 322 25.55 -4.65 -19.30
N ILE A 323 26.40 -3.64 -19.51
CA ILE A 323 26.75 -2.63 -18.50
C ILE A 323 25.51 -1.79 -18.16
N SER A 324 24.72 -1.39 -19.16
CA SER A 324 23.49 -0.64 -18.96
C SER A 324 22.47 -1.39 -18.09
N SER A 325 22.38 -2.71 -18.24
CA SER A 325 21.51 -3.54 -17.40
C SER A 325 22.03 -3.61 -15.94
N LEU A 326 23.34 -3.77 -15.73
CA LEU A 326 23.96 -3.78 -14.41
C LEU A 326 23.79 -2.45 -13.67
N LEU A 327 23.82 -1.31 -14.38
CA LEU A 327 23.63 0.02 -13.79
C LEU A 327 22.20 0.28 -13.29
N ASN A 328 21.24 -0.60 -13.60
CA ASN A 328 19.92 -0.60 -12.94
C ASN A 328 19.93 -1.23 -11.54
N ILE A 329 20.94 -2.03 -11.18
CA ILE A 329 21.05 -2.60 -9.82
C ILE A 329 21.23 -1.47 -8.77
N PRO A 330 22.18 -0.52 -8.92
CA PRO A 330 22.28 0.63 -8.03
C PRO A 330 20.99 1.47 -7.96
N PHE A 331 20.24 1.59 -9.06
CA PHE A 331 18.96 2.27 -9.06
C PHE A 331 17.95 1.60 -8.10
N GLY A 332 17.83 0.26 -8.13
CA GLY A 332 17.02 -0.49 -7.17
C GLY A 332 17.50 -0.35 -5.73
N PHE A 333 18.81 -0.30 -5.51
CA PHE A 333 19.40 -0.07 -4.19
C PHE A 333 19.07 1.33 -3.65
N VAL A 334 19.17 2.37 -4.49
CA VAL A 334 18.77 3.74 -4.12
C VAL A 334 17.28 3.82 -3.78
N GLN A 335 16.41 3.12 -4.53
CA GLN A 335 14.99 3.02 -4.16
C GLN A 335 14.80 2.55 -2.73
N LEU A 336 15.47 1.48 -2.34
CA LEU A 336 15.35 0.88 -1.01
C LEU A 336 15.84 1.84 0.08
N ILE A 337 17.00 2.48 -0.15
CA ILE A 337 17.60 3.45 0.78
C ILE A 337 16.72 4.70 0.92
N VAL A 338 16.00 5.11 -0.12
CA VAL A 338 15.16 6.31 -0.05
C VAL A 338 13.80 6.01 0.60
N ILE A 339 13.19 4.87 0.29
CA ILE A 339 11.86 4.50 0.81
C ILE A 339 11.86 4.40 2.34
N LEU A 340 12.80 3.66 2.92
CA LEU A 340 12.82 3.39 4.36
C LEU A 340 13.11 4.63 5.20
N PRO A 341 14.19 5.43 4.94
CA PRO A 341 14.44 6.64 5.69
C PRO A 341 13.36 7.72 5.53
N ALA A 342 12.84 7.93 4.31
CA ALA A 342 11.77 8.91 4.09
C ALA A 342 10.52 8.57 4.92
N SER A 343 10.13 7.31 4.95
CA SER A 343 8.99 6.84 5.75
C SER A 343 9.28 6.86 7.25
N TYR A 344 10.51 6.53 7.66
CA TYR A 344 10.94 6.66 9.06
C TYR A 344 10.91 8.11 9.55
N LEU A 345 11.43 9.03 8.74
CA LEU A 345 11.43 10.46 9.06
C LEU A 345 9.98 11.01 9.10
N ALA A 346 9.12 10.62 8.15
CA ALA A 346 7.71 10.97 8.17
C ALA A 346 6.99 10.43 9.43
N HIS A 347 7.36 9.24 9.89
CA HIS A 347 6.89 8.69 11.17
C HIS A 347 7.43 9.49 12.37
N ARG A 348 8.75 9.78 12.38
CA ARG A 348 9.42 10.45 13.50
C ARG A 348 8.95 11.89 13.71
N PHE A 349 8.75 12.64 12.62
CA PHE A 349 8.33 14.03 12.65
C PHE A 349 6.82 14.22 12.55
N ARG A 350 6.05 13.15 12.33
CA ARG A 350 4.57 13.18 12.25
C ARG A 350 4.01 14.01 11.07
N ILE A 351 4.84 14.36 10.09
CA ILE A 351 4.47 15.14 8.91
C ILE A 351 4.81 14.33 7.66
N LYS A 352 3.79 13.90 6.92
CA LYS A 352 3.96 13.05 5.74
C LYS A 352 4.15 13.86 4.46
N SER A 353 3.42 14.97 4.34
CA SER A 353 3.46 15.86 3.17
C SER A 353 4.83 16.49 2.92
N ALA A 354 5.51 16.93 3.99
CA ALA A 354 6.83 17.57 3.86
C ALA A 354 7.89 16.60 3.29
N PHE A 355 7.89 15.34 3.75
CA PHE A 355 8.84 14.32 3.25
C PHE A 355 8.48 13.86 1.84
N LEU A 356 7.18 13.81 1.50
CA LEU A 356 6.74 13.56 0.13
C LEU A 356 7.21 14.68 -0.81
N LEU A 357 7.03 15.93 -0.43
CA LEU A 357 7.52 17.08 -1.18
C LEU A 357 9.05 17.06 -1.33
N ALA A 358 9.77 16.80 -0.24
CA ALA A 358 11.23 16.70 -0.25
C ALA A 358 11.73 15.57 -1.18
N ALA A 359 11.01 14.46 -1.29
CA ALA A 359 11.34 13.38 -2.21
C ALA A 359 11.11 13.76 -3.69
N MET A 360 10.15 14.64 -4.00
CA MET A 360 9.86 15.06 -5.38
C MET A 360 10.89 16.07 -5.92
N LEU A 361 11.57 16.84 -5.06
CA LEU A 361 12.56 17.82 -5.49
C LEU A 361 13.77 17.19 -6.21
N PRO A 362 14.42 16.13 -5.68
CA PRO A 362 15.46 15.41 -6.41
C PRO A 362 14.99 14.83 -7.75
N VAL A 363 13.73 14.32 -7.81
CA VAL A 363 13.15 13.80 -9.06
C VAL A 363 13.09 14.89 -10.13
N LEU A 364 12.60 16.07 -9.76
CA LEU A 364 12.54 17.21 -10.67
C LEU A 364 13.95 17.66 -11.10
N ALA A 365 14.87 17.76 -10.15
CA ALA A 365 16.27 18.14 -10.44
C ALA A 365 16.94 17.11 -11.37
N GLY A 366 16.75 15.80 -11.12
CA GLY A 366 17.27 14.74 -11.99
C GLY A 366 16.72 14.81 -13.41
N ALA A 367 15.42 15.05 -13.57
CA ALA A 367 14.80 15.22 -14.89
C ALA A 367 15.34 16.45 -15.64
N ILE A 368 15.55 17.58 -14.93
CA ILE A 368 16.17 18.79 -15.49
C ILE A 368 17.61 18.52 -15.91
N MET A 369 18.40 17.85 -15.05
CA MET A 369 19.78 17.48 -15.39
C MET A 369 19.85 16.59 -16.63
N LEU A 370 19.00 15.57 -16.75
CA LEU A 370 18.92 14.71 -17.94
C LEU A 370 18.54 15.48 -19.21
N TYR A 371 17.78 16.56 -19.08
CA TYR A 371 17.39 17.42 -20.21
C TYR A 371 18.51 18.35 -20.67
N ILE A 372 19.28 18.92 -19.72
CA ILE A 372 20.26 19.98 -19.99
C ILE A 372 21.66 19.41 -20.29
N LEU A 373 22.07 18.33 -19.56
CA LEU A 373 23.44 17.84 -19.62
C LEU A 373 23.78 17.22 -20.98
N PRO A 374 24.99 17.52 -21.52
CA PRO A 374 25.53 16.83 -22.70
C PRO A 374 25.72 15.34 -22.41
N ARG A 375 25.62 14.51 -23.47
CA ARG A 375 25.76 13.04 -23.33
C ARG A 375 27.17 12.55 -23.05
N ASP A 376 28.17 13.41 -23.21
CA ASP A 376 29.59 13.10 -22.99
C ASP A 376 29.93 12.96 -21.49
N HIS A 377 29.11 13.51 -20.60
CA HIS A 377 29.31 13.48 -19.15
C HIS A 377 28.53 12.34 -18.47
N ILE A 378 29.04 11.11 -18.58
CA ILE A 378 28.35 9.89 -18.10
C ILE A 378 28.07 9.95 -16.60
N ALA A 379 29.02 10.35 -15.75
CA ALA A 379 28.85 10.36 -14.29
C ALA A 379 27.73 11.32 -13.81
N PRO A 380 27.65 12.59 -14.26
CA PRO A 380 26.52 13.46 -13.95
C PRO A 380 25.16 12.93 -14.47
N LEU A 381 25.16 12.31 -15.66
CA LEU A 381 23.93 11.71 -16.22
C LEU A 381 23.43 10.51 -15.40
N LEU A 382 24.34 9.65 -14.95
CA LEU A 382 24.00 8.55 -14.04
C LEU A 382 23.49 9.07 -12.68
N THR A 383 24.13 10.13 -12.14
CA THR A 383 23.65 10.78 -10.92
C THR A 383 22.23 11.31 -11.12
N ALA A 384 21.97 12.00 -12.22
CA ALA A 384 20.65 12.50 -12.57
C ALA A 384 19.61 11.37 -12.71
N TYR A 385 20.00 10.25 -13.31
CA TYR A 385 19.15 9.07 -13.40
C TYR A 385 18.83 8.48 -12.03
N TYR A 386 19.82 8.33 -11.15
CA TYR A 386 19.62 7.80 -9.79
C TYR A 386 18.79 8.73 -8.90
N MET A 387 18.80 10.05 -9.15
CA MET A 387 17.89 10.98 -8.49
C MET A 387 16.42 10.69 -8.80
N LEU A 388 16.10 10.12 -9.96
CA LEU A 388 14.74 9.70 -10.28
C LEU A 388 14.24 8.58 -9.35
N ALA A 389 15.14 7.81 -8.72
CA ALA A 389 14.75 6.75 -7.78
C ALA A 389 14.05 7.27 -6.52
N PHE A 390 14.22 8.56 -6.17
CA PHE A 390 13.51 9.21 -5.06
C PHE A 390 11.98 9.20 -5.24
N LEU A 391 11.51 9.08 -6.47
CA LEU A 391 10.10 8.93 -6.81
C LEU A 391 9.44 7.76 -6.05
N PHE A 392 10.16 6.67 -5.85
CA PHE A 392 9.62 5.44 -5.27
C PHE A 392 9.27 5.55 -3.78
N ALA A 393 9.78 6.57 -3.06
CA ALA A 393 9.28 6.92 -1.74
C ALA A 393 7.86 7.52 -1.77
N GLY A 394 7.40 7.99 -2.91
CA GLY A 394 6.10 8.64 -3.07
C GLY A 394 4.93 7.71 -2.74
N ASN A 395 4.90 6.50 -3.30
CA ASN A 395 3.79 5.56 -3.08
C ASN A 395 3.55 5.25 -1.59
N PRO A 396 4.52 4.80 -0.78
CA PRO A 396 4.29 4.52 0.63
C PRO A 396 3.89 5.76 1.43
N LEU A 397 4.45 6.92 1.12
CA LEU A 397 4.09 8.17 1.79
C LEU A 397 2.66 8.60 1.46
N ILE A 398 2.24 8.57 0.18
CA ILE A 398 0.88 8.91 -0.22
C ILE A 398 -0.12 7.94 0.38
N VAL A 399 0.12 6.63 0.26
CA VAL A 399 -0.78 5.61 0.80
C VAL A 399 -0.92 5.75 2.31
N SER A 400 0.18 5.90 3.06
CA SER A 400 0.12 6.12 4.50
C SER A 400 -0.56 7.44 4.87
N TRP A 401 -0.38 8.50 4.09
CA TRP A 401 -1.04 9.79 4.27
C TRP A 401 -2.54 9.68 4.02
N MET A 402 -2.92 8.99 2.96
CA MET A 402 -4.30 8.76 2.55
C MET A 402 -5.06 7.92 3.59
N ILE A 403 -4.54 6.74 3.98
CA ILE A 403 -5.23 5.87 4.95
C ILE A 403 -5.37 6.50 6.33
N SER A 404 -4.46 7.42 6.69
CA SER A 404 -4.53 8.17 7.95
C SER A 404 -5.56 9.30 7.93
N ASN A 405 -5.98 9.77 6.77
CA ASN A 405 -6.92 10.89 6.60
C ASN A 405 -8.31 10.45 6.15
N ILE A 406 -8.60 9.15 6.19
CA ILE A 406 -9.89 8.58 5.78
C ILE A 406 -10.39 7.68 6.90
N ALA A 407 -11.66 7.88 7.32
CA ALA A 407 -12.40 7.00 8.20
C ALA A 407 -13.64 6.44 7.48
N GLY A 408 -14.18 5.36 8.02
CA GLY A 408 -15.24 4.58 7.41
C GLY A 408 -14.71 3.47 6.50
N THR A 409 -15.13 2.23 6.76
CA THR A 409 -14.58 1.04 6.10
C THR A 409 -14.84 1.05 4.60
N THR A 410 -16.09 1.35 4.19
CA THR A 410 -16.46 1.42 2.77
C THR A 410 -15.75 2.58 2.07
N LYS A 411 -15.76 3.78 2.68
CA LYS A 411 -15.09 4.97 2.13
C LYS A 411 -13.61 4.71 1.90
N LYS A 412 -12.92 4.11 2.87
CA LYS A 412 -11.49 3.78 2.78
C LYS A 412 -11.21 2.80 1.63
N SER A 413 -12.01 1.74 1.51
CA SER A 413 -11.88 0.76 0.43
C SER A 413 -12.09 1.39 -0.94
N VAL A 414 -13.12 2.23 -1.09
CA VAL A 414 -13.42 2.93 -2.35
C VAL A 414 -12.29 3.86 -2.76
N ILE A 415 -11.81 4.71 -1.84
CA ILE A 415 -10.72 5.66 -2.15
C ILE A 415 -9.43 4.93 -2.49
N MET A 416 -9.11 3.82 -1.81
CA MET A 416 -7.95 2.98 -2.14
C MET A 416 -8.05 2.37 -3.54
N SER A 417 -9.24 1.94 -3.93
CA SER A 417 -9.47 1.44 -5.29
C SER A 417 -9.35 2.54 -6.34
N LEU A 418 -9.90 3.73 -6.06
CA LEU A 418 -9.75 4.90 -6.94
C LEU A 418 -8.28 5.35 -7.06
N TYR A 419 -7.51 5.30 -5.96
CA TYR A 419 -6.08 5.53 -5.98
C TYR A 419 -5.36 4.56 -6.94
N ASN A 420 -5.74 3.28 -6.92
CA ASN A 420 -5.20 2.27 -7.85
C ASN A 420 -5.66 2.49 -9.29
N ILE A 421 -6.86 3.01 -9.52
CA ILE A 421 -7.29 3.46 -10.86
C ILE A 421 -6.33 4.54 -11.37
N GLY A 422 -6.02 5.54 -10.55
CA GLY A 422 -5.03 6.56 -10.88
C GLY A 422 -3.64 5.96 -11.19
N SER A 423 -3.20 4.99 -10.36
CA SER A 423 -1.94 4.29 -10.58
C SER A 423 -1.91 3.51 -11.89
N SER A 424 -2.96 2.75 -12.18
CA SER A 424 -3.05 1.95 -13.41
C SER A 424 -3.12 2.83 -14.65
N ALA A 425 -3.90 3.92 -14.60
CA ALA A 425 -3.94 4.92 -15.67
C ALA A 425 -2.56 5.55 -15.90
N GLY A 426 -1.84 5.87 -14.82
CA GLY A 426 -0.47 6.37 -14.89
C GLY A 426 0.48 5.39 -15.58
N ASN A 427 0.41 4.12 -15.23
CA ASN A 427 1.22 3.06 -15.83
C ASN A 427 0.91 2.81 -17.31
N ILE A 428 -0.29 3.14 -17.77
CA ILE A 428 -0.65 3.08 -19.20
C ILE A 428 -0.15 4.34 -19.94
N ILE A 429 -0.41 5.52 -19.36
CA ILE A 429 -0.09 6.81 -19.99
C ILE A 429 1.43 7.05 -20.05
N GLY A 430 2.18 6.67 -19.00
CA GLY A 430 3.61 6.95 -18.89
C GLY A 430 4.41 6.56 -20.13
N PRO A 431 4.40 5.30 -20.56
CA PRO A 431 5.13 4.86 -21.75
C PRO A 431 4.72 5.58 -23.04
N LEU A 432 3.47 6.02 -23.15
CA LEU A 432 2.96 6.75 -24.33
C LEU A 432 3.52 8.19 -24.46
N LEU A 433 4.10 8.73 -23.40
CA LEU A 433 4.70 10.06 -23.42
C LEU A 433 6.06 10.09 -24.14
N PHE A 434 6.71 8.93 -24.26
CA PHE A 434 8.02 8.76 -24.87
C PHE A 434 7.89 8.09 -26.24
N ASN A 435 8.51 8.70 -27.25
CA ASN A 435 8.56 8.13 -28.59
C ASN A 435 9.95 7.53 -28.82
N PRO A 436 10.07 6.27 -29.31
CA PRO A 436 11.36 5.70 -29.71
C PRO A 436 12.14 6.55 -30.72
N ASN A 437 11.45 7.32 -31.54
CA ASN A 437 12.08 8.21 -32.54
C ASN A 437 12.80 9.42 -31.93
N ASP A 438 12.54 9.74 -30.65
CA ASP A 438 13.20 10.84 -29.93
C ASP A 438 14.55 10.42 -29.33
N ALA A 439 14.96 9.16 -29.53
CA ALA A 439 16.25 8.65 -29.08
C ALA A 439 17.41 9.44 -29.73
N PRO A 440 18.58 9.61 -29.06
CA PRO A 440 18.88 9.12 -27.70
C PRO A 440 18.51 10.11 -26.61
N MET A 441 18.09 11.32 -26.91
CA MET A 441 17.91 12.39 -25.93
C MET A 441 16.54 12.38 -25.24
N TYR A 442 15.50 11.89 -25.88
CA TYR A 442 14.12 11.85 -25.39
C TYR A 442 13.61 13.19 -24.80
N LYS A 443 14.07 14.33 -25.32
CA LYS A 443 13.75 15.69 -24.81
C LYS A 443 12.25 15.95 -24.66
N PRO A 444 11.38 15.64 -25.65
CA PRO A 444 9.94 15.87 -25.51
C PRO A 444 9.33 15.07 -24.36
N GLY A 445 9.77 13.82 -24.18
CA GLY A 445 9.34 12.97 -23.07
C GLY A 445 9.79 13.51 -21.72
N LEU A 446 11.04 13.94 -21.59
CA LEU A 446 11.57 14.54 -20.35
C LEU A 446 10.83 15.84 -20.00
N THR A 447 10.51 16.70 -20.96
CA THR A 447 9.71 17.92 -20.74
C THR A 447 8.34 17.59 -20.14
N LYS A 448 7.65 16.59 -20.70
CA LYS A 448 6.36 16.13 -20.17
C LYS A 448 6.50 15.57 -18.75
N THR A 449 7.56 14.79 -18.49
CA THR A 449 7.85 14.24 -17.16
C THR A 449 8.10 15.35 -16.12
N MET A 450 8.86 16.40 -16.48
CA MET A 450 9.07 17.57 -15.62
C MET A 450 7.74 18.28 -15.31
N GLY A 451 6.89 18.48 -16.33
CA GLY A 451 5.56 19.07 -16.13
C GLY A 451 4.67 18.27 -15.19
N ILE A 452 4.67 16.94 -15.33
CA ILE A 452 3.91 16.03 -14.45
C ILE A 452 4.46 16.02 -13.03
N THR A 453 5.79 16.05 -12.86
CA THR A 453 6.41 16.16 -11.53
C THR A 453 6.07 17.51 -10.88
N GLY A 454 6.04 18.60 -11.67
CA GLY A 454 5.56 19.91 -11.19
C GLY A 454 4.09 19.90 -10.78
N ALA A 455 3.23 19.25 -11.56
CA ALA A 455 1.82 19.05 -11.22
C ALA A 455 1.66 18.21 -9.94
N MET A 456 2.51 17.19 -9.74
CA MET A 456 2.55 16.41 -8.49
C MET A 456 2.86 17.29 -7.28
N ILE A 457 3.88 18.14 -7.37
CA ILE A 457 4.25 19.09 -6.31
C ILE A 457 3.08 20.04 -6.00
N ALA A 458 2.45 20.60 -7.02
CA ALA A 458 1.28 21.46 -6.87
C ALA A 458 0.12 20.72 -6.18
N THR A 459 -0.15 19.48 -6.55
CA THR A 459 -1.21 18.66 -5.96
C THR A 459 -0.95 18.36 -4.48
N ILE A 460 0.32 18.12 -4.09
CA ILE A 460 0.70 17.95 -2.68
C ILE A 460 0.37 19.20 -1.88
N ILE A 461 0.76 20.38 -2.39
CA ILE A 461 0.51 21.68 -1.72
C ILE A 461 -1.00 21.93 -1.59
N LEU A 462 -1.77 21.71 -2.67
CA LEU A 462 -3.22 21.84 -2.66
C LEU A 462 -3.88 20.91 -1.64
N GLN A 463 -3.38 19.69 -1.49
CA GLN A 463 -3.90 18.74 -0.49
C GLN A 463 -3.63 19.23 0.94
N VAL A 464 -2.44 19.78 1.22
CA VAL A 464 -2.14 20.37 2.54
C VAL A 464 -3.10 21.51 2.86
N VAL A 465 -3.33 22.43 1.90
CA VAL A 465 -4.27 23.53 2.04
C VAL A 465 -5.70 23.00 2.26
N ASN A 466 -6.13 22.02 1.49
CA ASN A 466 -7.44 21.40 1.64
C ASN A 466 -7.63 20.78 3.04
N LEU A 467 -6.64 20.02 3.53
CA LEU A 467 -6.70 19.43 4.88
C LEU A 467 -6.71 20.49 5.99
N PHE A 468 -6.03 21.62 5.79
CA PHE A 468 -6.10 22.75 6.71
C PHE A 468 -7.53 23.30 6.81
N PHE A 469 -8.21 23.51 5.69
CA PHE A 469 -9.61 23.94 5.69
C PHE A 469 -10.54 22.91 6.32
N LEU A 470 -10.35 21.62 6.04
CA LEU A 470 -11.13 20.55 6.65
C LEU A 470 -10.95 20.51 8.17
N ASN A 471 -9.73 20.70 8.68
CA ASN A 471 -9.50 20.78 10.12
C ASN A 471 -10.24 21.99 10.73
N LYS A 472 -10.25 23.13 10.06
CA LYS A 472 -11.02 24.31 10.52
C LYS A 472 -12.52 24.05 10.55
N MET A 473 -13.06 23.36 9.54
CA MET A 473 -14.46 22.94 9.54
C MET A 473 -14.78 21.99 10.71
N GLN A 474 -13.88 21.05 11.02
CA GLN A 474 -14.06 20.15 12.17
C GLN A 474 -13.98 20.89 13.51
N GLU A 475 -13.08 21.89 13.64
CA GLU A 475 -13.04 22.77 14.83
C GLU A 475 -14.41 23.45 15.06
N HIS A 476 -15.03 24.02 14.01
CA HIS A 476 -16.35 24.63 14.11
C HIS A 476 -17.45 23.64 14.50
N LYS A 477 -17.45 22.43 13.92
CA LYS A 477 -18.41 21.37 14.28
C LYS A 477 -18.28 20.97 15.74
N ARG A 478 -17.04 20.79 16.24
CA ARG A 478 -16.80 20.46 17.66
C ARG A 478 -17.36 21.51 18.59
N VAL A 479 -17.11 22.80 18.31
CA VAL A 479 -17.64 23.89 19.14
C VAL A 479 -19.17 23.90 19.13
N ALA A 480 -19.80 23.66 17.98
CA ALA A 480 -21.25 23.56 17.88
C ALA A 480 -21.83 22.39 18.70
N ASP A 481 -21.08 21.31 18.83
CA ASP A 481 -21.46 20.13 19.62
C ASP A 481 -21.01 20.22 21.10
N GLY A 482 -20.56 21.40 21.57
CA GLY A 482 -20.12 21.62 22.95
C GLY A 482 -18.78 20.98 23.31
N LYS A 483 -17.98 20.57 22.32
CA LYS A 483 -16.66 19.98 22.49
C LYS A 483 -15.55 21.04 22.31
N PRO A 484 -14.33 20.80 22.84
CA PRO A 484 -13.20 21.69 22.65
C PRO A 484 -12.89 21.91 21.17
N ALA A 485 -12.62 23.14 20.74
CA ALA A 485 -12.26 23.46 19.36
C ALA A 485 -11.02 22.69 18.88
N LYS A 486 -9.99 22.64 19.72
CA LYS A 486 -8.74 21.90 19.47
C LYS A 486 -8.70 20.68 20.34
N ILE A 487 -8.49 19.53 19.69
CA ILE A 487 -8.29 18.23 20.33
C ILE A 487 -6.85 17.81 20.02
N HIS A 488 -6.15 17.30 21.03
CA HIS A 488 -4.84 16.70 20.82
C HIS A 488 -5.01 15.35 20.09
N ASP A 489 -4.33 15.19 18.95
CA ASP A 489 -4.41 13.94 18.17
C ASP A 489 -3.53 12.85 18.80
N LEU A 490 -4.11 12.11 19.73
CA LEU A 490 -3.44 11.01 20.43
C LEU A 490 -3.07 9.85 19.48
N SER A 491 -3.68 9.78 18.29
CA SER A 491 -3.38 8.74 17.30
C SER A 491 -1.97 8.86 16.71
N MET A 492 -1.39 10.07 16.73
CA MET A 492 -0.04 10.36 16.23
C MET A 492 1.04 10.30 17.32
N GLU A 493 0.67 10.02 18.57
CA GLU A 493 1.65 9.87 19.64
C GLU A 493 2.47 8.58 19.48
N HIS A 494 3.80 8.69 19.71
CA HIS A 494 4.71 7.54 19.65
C HIS A 494 4.45 6.54 20.78
N ARG A 495 4.01 7.06 21.95
CA ARG A 495 3.60 6.25 23.09
C ARG A 495 2.09 6.11 23.09
N TYR A 496 1.61 5.00 23.61
CA TYR A 496 0.18 4.87 23.88
C TYR A 496 -0.21 5.80 25.03
N ILE A 497 -1.25 6.59 24.81
CA ILE A 497 -1.89 7.42 25.84
C ILE A 497 -3.36 6.99 25.87
N ASN A 498 -3.88 6.71 27.08
CA ASN A 498 -5.27 6.32 27.22
C ASN A 498 -6.17 7.53 26.96
N VAL A 499 -6.97 7.46 25.91
CA VAL A 499 -7.86 8.56 25.47
C VAL A 499 -8.82 8.99 26.58
N ARG A 500 -9.26 8.05 27.43
CA ARG A 500 -10.22 8.34 28.51
C ARG A 500 -9.58 9.04 29.72
N GLN A 501 -8.31 8.79 30.00
CA GLN A 501 -7.61 9.43 31.13
C GLN A 501 -7.21 10.88 30.85
N ASP A 502 -6.89 11.21 29.60
CA ASP A 502 -6.44 12.56 29.21
C ASP A 502 -7.56 13.61 29.25
N TYR A 503 -8.84 13.17 29.27
CA TYR A 503 -10.03 14.03 29.27
C TYR A 503 -10.99 13.72 30.45
N SER A 504 -10.45 13.42 31.62
CA SER A 504 -11.23 13.08 32.82
C SER A 504 -12.14 14.21 33.32
N GLU A 505 -11.88 15.46 32.96
CA GLU A 505 -12.65 16.65 33.40
C GLU A 505 -13.37 17.36 32.20
N GLY A 506 -13.82 16.64 31.18
CA GLY A 506 -14.46 17.24 30.01
C GLY A 506 -15.44 16.34 29.28
N PRO A 507 -16.02 16.80 28.15
CA PRO A 507 -16.90 15.97 27.34
C PRO A 507 -16.17 14.70 26.90
N GLN A 508 -16.83 13.54 27.01
CA GLN A 508 -16.24 12.25 26.68
C GLN A 508 -15.80 12.19 25.21
N LEU A 509 -14.49 12.02 24.99
CA LEU A 509 -13.91 11.80 23.67
C LEU A 509 -13.66 10.31 23.45
N GLY A 510 -13.80 9.86 22.22
CA GLY A 510 -13.58 8.45 21.85
C GLY A 510 -14.84 7.61 21.71
N GLU A 511 -16.02 8.16 21.96
CA GLU A 511 -17.31 7.45 21.79
C GLU A 511 -17.59 7.06 20.34
N ASN A 512 -17.08 7.85 19.38
CA ASN A 512 -17.30 7.66 17.97
C ASN A 512 -16.27 6.72 17.31
N ALA A 513 -15.28 6.26 18.06
CA ALA A 513 -14.13 5.51 17.54
C ALA A 513 -14.52 4.24 16.79
N PHE A 514 -15.57 3.53 17.23
CA PHE A 514 -15.99 2.23 16.71
C PHE A 514 -17.34 2.23 16.00
N LYS A 515 -17.91 3.42 15.73
CA LYS A 515 -19.22 3.53 15.06
C LYS A 515 -19.15 3.41 13.52
N ASP A 516 -17.98 3.13 12.93
CA ASP A 516 -17.74 3.10 11.47
C ASP A 516 -18.28 4.38 10.77
N LEU A 517 -18.05 5.53 11.40
CA LEU A 517 -18.35 6.85 10.84
C LEU A 517 -17.26 7.28 9.86
N THR A 518 -17.64 8.08 8.87
CA THR A 518 -16.67 8.73 7.99
C THR A 518 -15.95 9.87 8.71
N ASP A 519 -14.77 10.23 8.23
CA ASP A 519 -13.98 11.34 8.78
C ASP A 519 -14.71 12.69 8.74
N SER A 520 -15.64 12.89 7.80
CA SER A 520 -16.45 14.10 7.71
C SER A 520 -17.60 14.12 8.72
N LYS A 521 -18.17 12.94 9.05
CA LYS A 521 -19.27 12.78 10.02
C LYS A 521 -18.78 12.66 11.46
N ASN A 522 -17.53 12.23 11.66
CA ASN A 522 -16.93 12.12 12.99
C ASN A 522 -16.30 13.46 13.40
N ASN A 523 -16.96 14.20 14.31
CA ASN A 523 -16.47 15.49 14.81
C ASN A 523 -15.15 15.40 15.62
N GLU A 524 -14.78 14.20 16.09
CA GLU A 524 -13.52 13.95 16.82
C GLU A 524 -12.34 13.65 15.88
N PHE A 525 -12.59 13.55 14.58
CA PHE A 525 -11.53 13.26 13.62
C PHE A 525 -10.63 14.49 13.38
N VAL A 526 -9.30 14.27 13.38
CA VAL A 526 -8.28 15.28 13.08
C VAL A 526 -7.51 14.86 11.83
N TYR A 527 -7.44 15.74 10.83
CA TYR A 527 -6.68 15.48 9.60
C TYR A 527 -5.19 15.77 9.81
N ILE A 528 -4.33 14.88 9.27
CA ILE A 528 -2.87 14.89 9.40
C ILE A 528 -2.24 15.44 8.11
N TYR A 529 -1.21 16.29 8.27
CA TYR A 529 -0.45 16.90 7.16
C TYR A 529 0.72 16.05 6.65
#